data_6d8dd49cfb2c6bb9f727f549528e0572
#
_entry.id   6d8dd49cfb2c6bb9f727f549528e0572
#
_cell.length_a   1.000
_cell.length_b   1.000
_cell.length_c   1.000
_cell.angle_alpha   90.00
_cell.angle_beta   90.00
_cell.angle_gamma   90.00
#
_symmetry.space_group_name_H-M   'P 1'
#
loop_
_entity.id
_entity.type
_entity.pdbx_description
1 polymer ?
#
loop_
_entity_poly.entity_id
_entity_poly.type
_entity_poly.pdbx_seq_one_letter_code
_entity_poly.pdbx_strand_id
1 'polypeptide(L)'
;MEADKIIQHSAYAMAVDFVARLPRIGIAFCLLGLTWVVVIFANRALRNLLRRTRVRRALTDLVVEIADVGVWVLMAFVAASVAFPSVTPANILTGLGLGSVAIGFAFRDVFENFLAGILILYREPFRLGDCIECAKVEGFVEEITARDVHLRQTDGQRVVVPNAMLLKNQVWVRTDRAIRRTTILCRIALDEDVAAA
;
A
#
# COMPACT_ATOMS: atom_id res chain seq x y z
N MET A 1 -11.42 -30.95 53.99
CA MET A 1 -11.41 -32.32 53.43
C MET A 1 -12.10 -32.45 52.06
N GLU A 2 -13.29 -31.81 51.84
CA GLU A 2 -13.92 -31.77 50.51
C GLU A 2 -13.20 -30.82 49.52
N ALA A 3 -12.75 -29.65 49.97
CA ALA A 3 -12.05 -28.69 49.17
C ALA A 3 -10.71 -29.23 48.62
N ASP A 4 -9.98 -29.99 49.43
CA ASP A 4 -8.71 -30.61 48.99
C ASP A 4 -8.92 -31.66 47.90
N LYS A 5 -9.98 -32.44 47.97
CA LYS A 5 -10.34 -33.42 46.93
C LYS A 5 -10.75 -32.77 45.63
N ILE A 6 -11.47 -31.63 45.71
CA ILE A 6 -11.85 -30.86 44.52
C ILE A 6 -10.63 -30.24 43.85
N ILE A 7 -9.70 -29.67 44.64
CA ILE A 7 -8.44 -29.10 44.12
C ILE A 7 -7.56 -30.17 43.49
N GLN A 8 -7.39 -31.34 44.17
CA GLN A 8 -6.61 -32.45 43.60
C GLN A 8 -7.23 -33.01 42.33
N HIS A 9 -8.57 -33.13 42.27
CA HIS A 9 -9.25 -33.63 41.07
C HIS A 9 -9.13 -32.64 39.89
N SER A 10 -9.25 -31.33 40.18
CA SER A 10 -9.04 -30.30 39.18
C SER A 10 -7.60 -30.23 38.68
N ALA A 11 -6.61 -30.34 39.57
CA ALA A 11 -5.21 -30.35 39.21
C ALA A 11 -4.83 -31.60 38.38
N TYR A 12 -5.36 -32.77 38.76
CA TYR A 12 -5.16 -34.02 38.00
C TYR A 12 -5.82 -33.93 36.60
N ALA A 13 -7.04 -33.43 36.49
CA ALA A 13 -7.72 -33.23 35.23
C ALA A 13 -6.94 -32.26 34.31
N MET A 14 -6.42 -31.17 34.86
CA MET A 14 -5.55 -30.24 34.11
C MET A 14 -4.27 -30.89 33.65
N ALA A 15 -3.62 -31.71 34.47
CA ALA A 15 -2.39 -32.43 34.12
C ALA A 15 -2.65 -33.44 32.99
N VAL A 16 -3.72 -34.21 33.08
CA VAL A 16 -4.11 -35.19 32.05
C VAL A 16 -4.42 -34.49 30.73
N ASP A 17 -5.16 -33.35 30.77
CA ASP A 17 -5.50 -32.55 29.58
C ASP A 17 -4.24 -31.95 28.96
N PHE A 18 -3.28 -31.52 29.76
CA PHE A 18 -2.00 -31.01 29.28
C PHE A 18 -1.17 -32.10 28.58
N VAL A 19 -1.05 -33.27 29.19
CA VAL A 19 -0.35 -34.42 28.61
C VAL A 19 -1.00 -34.89 27.30
N ALA A 20 -2.34 -34.88 27.23
CA ALA A 20 -3.08 -35.22 26.02
C ALA A 20 -2.85 -34.21 24.87
N ARG A 21 -2.48 -32.96 25.19
CA ARG A 21 -2.15 -31.93 24.21
C ARG A 21 -0.71 -31.93 23.74
N LEU A 22 0.22 -32.56 24.49
CA LEU A 22 1.64 -32.63 24.16
C LEU A 22 1.94 -33.08 22.73
N PRO A 23 1.29 -34.13 22.16
CA PRO A 23 1.52 -34.54 20.78
C PRO A 23 1.16 -33.46 19.78
N ARG A 24 0.05 -32.72 19.99
CA ARG A 24 -0.39 -31.64 19.11
C ARG A 24 0.56 -30.45 19.15
N ILE A 25 1.04 -30.11 20.35
CA ILE A 25 2.06 -29.06 20.55
C ILE A 25 3.37 -29.45 19.84
N GLY A 26 3.77 -30.75 19.94
CA GLY A 26 4.91 -31.25 19.19
C GLY A 26 4.77 -31.10 17.68
N ILE A 27 3.60 -31.41 17.13
CA ILE A 27 3.31 -31.21 15.70
C ILE A 27 3.37 -29.73 15.34
N ALA A 28 2.83 -28.85 16.17
CA ALA A 28 2.89 -27.40 15.93
C ALA A 28 4.33 -26.88 15.88
N PHE A 29 5.20 -27.34 16.80
CA PHE A 29 6.62 -27.01 16.76
C PHE A 29 7.34 -27.60 15.54
N CYS A 30 7.01 -28.82 15.13
CA CYS A 30 7.53 -29.39 13.88
C CYS A 30 7.13 -28.58 12.66
N LEU A 31 5.88 -28.09 12.60
CA LEU A 31 5.40 -27.21 11.53
C LEU A 31 6.17 -25.89 11.51
N LEU A 32 6.40 -25.26 12.65
CA LEU A 32 7.18 -24.02 12.73
C LEU A 32 8.65 -24.26 12.33
N GLY A 33 9.24 -25.39 12.75
CA GLY A 33 10.59 -25.78 12.33
C GLY A 33 10.69 -26.02 10.81
N LEU A 34 9.70 -26.71 10.23
CA LEU A 34 9.61 -26.90 8.77
C LEU A 34 9.47 -25.55 8.04
N THR A 35 8.64 -24.65 8.57
CA THR A 35 8.48 -23.31 8.04
C THR A 35 9.79 -22.55 8.02
N TRP A 36 10.56 -22.63 9.09
CA TRP A 36 11.88 -21.99 9.18
C TRP A 36 12.81 -22.47 8.05
N VAL A 37 12.85 -23.76 7.79
CA VAL A 37 13.63 -24.33 6.67
C VAL A 37 13.12 -23.83 5.32
N VAL A 38 11.80 -23.86 5.09
CA VAL A 38 11.16 -23.39 3.84
C VAL A 38 11.46 -21.91 3.61
N VAL A 39 11.35 -21.07 4.64
CA VAL A 39 11.65 -19.64 4.58
C VAL A 39 13.10 -19.38 4.17
N ILE A 40 14.06 -20.11 4.73
CA ILE A 40 15.48 -19.98 4.33
C ILE A 40 15.65 -20.28 2.83
N PHE A 41 15.04 -21.35 2.31
CA PHE A 41 15.13 -21.70 0.89
C PHE A 41 14.39 -20.69 0.01
N ALA A 42 13.18 -20.28 0.40
CA ALA A 42 12.37 -19.30 -0.32
C ALA A 42 13.11 -17.96 -0.42
N ASN A 43 13.73 -17.50 0.66
CA ASN A 43 14.50 -16.26 0.70
C ASN A 43 15.73 -16.32 -0.21
N ARG A 44 16.44 -17.45 -0.22
CA ARG A 44 17.55 -17.64 -1.16
C ARG A 44 17.08 -17.58 -2.61
N ALA A 45 15.98 -18.27 -2.92
CA ALA A 45 15.42 -18.27 -4.26
C ALA A 45 14.94 -16.86 -4.68
N LEU A 46 14.20 -16.16 -3.80
CA LEU A 46 13.67 -14.83 -4.03
C LEU A 46 14.81 -13.79 -4.23
N ARG A 47 15.81 -13.81 -3.35
CA ARG A 47 17.02 -12.96 -3.50
C ARG A 47 17.77 -13.24 -4.80
N ASN A 48 17.89 -14.50 -5.21
CA ASN A 48 18.54 -14.86 -6.48
C ASN A 48 17.73 -14.40 -7.69
N LEU A 49 16.39 -14.47 -7.63
CA LEU A 49 15.51 -13.98 -8.68
C LEU A 49 15.59 -12.45 -8.80
N LEU A 50 15.51 -11.74 -7.67
CA LEU A 50 15.55 -10.29 -7.62
C LEU A 50 16.93 -9.71 -7.98
N ARG A 51 18.01 -10.44 -7.74
CA ARG A 51 19.38 -10.05 -8.18
C ARG A 51 19.52 -9.98 -9.69
N ARG A 52 18.68 -10.66 -10.45
CA ARG A 52 18.65 -10.60 -11.92
C ARG A 52 17.95 -9.34 -12.44
N THR A 53 17.23 -8.63 -11.61
CA THR A 53 16.55 -7.39 -11.95
C THR A 53 17.38 -6.20 -11.47
N ARG A 54 17.26 -5.05 -12.16
CA ARG A 54 17.95 -3.79 -11.79
C ARG A 54 17.37 -3.12 -10.54
N VAL A 55 16.73 -3.88 -9.67
CA VAL A 55 16.10 -3.35 -8.45
C VAL A 55 17.18 -2.99 -7.42
N ARG A 56 16.99 -1.86 -6.73
CA ARG A 56 17.89 -1.44 -5.65
C ARG A 56 17.88 -2.49 -4.53
N ARG A 57 19.05 -2.83 -4.00
CA ARG A 57 19.20 -3.83 -2.93
C ARG A 57 18.28 -3.58 -1.74
N ALA A 58 18.13 -2.31 -1.34
CA ALA A 58 17.24 -1.93 -0.25
C ALA A 58 15.77 -2.34 -0.48
N LEU A 59 15.26 -2.24 -1.73
CA LEU A 59 13.90 -2.69 -2.06
C LEU A 59 13.80 -4.22 -2.02
N THR A 60 14.85 -4.92 -2.46
CA THR A 60 14.89 -6.39 -2.38
C THR A 60 14.82 -6.86 -0.93
N ASP A 61 15.60 -6.22 -0.04
CA ASP A 61 15.64 -6.58 1.37
C ASP A 61 14.29 -6.32 2.06
N LEU A 62 13.65 -5.18 1.77
CA LEU A 62 12.31 -4.86 2.27
C LEU A 62 11.24 -5.86 1.80
N VAL A 63 11.24 -6.21 0.52
CA VAL A 63 10.26 -7.19 -0.03
C VAL A 63 10.44 -8.56 0.62
N VAL A 64 11.68 -9.00 0.80
CA VAL A 64 12.00 -10.27 1.46
C VAL A 64 11.55 -10.23 2.92
N GLU A 65 11.81 -9.14 3.65
CA GLU A 65 11.42 -9.00 5.06
C GLU A 65 9.90 -8.99 5.24
N ILE A 66 9.17 -8.26 4.39
CA ILE A 66 7.69 -8.26 4.41
C ILE A 66 7.13 -9.65 4.09
N ALA A 67 7.70 -10.34 3.09
CA ALA A 67 7.29 -11.70 2.75
C ALA A 67 7.54 -12.67 3.92
N ASP A 68 8.68 -12.55 4.60
CA ASP A 68 9.02 -13.34 5.79
C ASP A 68 8.00 -13.14 6.90
N VAL A 69 7.73 -11.90 7.26
CA VAL A 69 6.73 -11.57 8.29
C VAL A 69 5.37 -12.18 7.91
N GLY A 70 4.95 -12.05 6.66
CA GLY A 70 3.69 -12.63 6.16
C GLY A 70 3.64 -14.16 6.32
N VAL A 71 4.70 -14.85 5.93
CA VAL A 71 4.80 -16.32 6.07
C VAL A 71 4.79 -16.73 7.54
N TRP A 72 5.55 -16.05 8.40
CA TRP A 72 5.59 -16.36 9.83
C TRP A 72 4.25 -16.14 10.51
N VAL A 73 3.55 -15.05 10.21
CA VAL A 73 2.20 -14.77 10.73
C VAL A 73 1.22 -15.86 10.29
N LEU A 74 1.21 -16.23 9.00
CA LEU A 74 0.33 -17.27 8.49
C LEU A 74 0.59 -18.63 9.17
N MET A 75 1.87 -19.01 9.29
CA MET A 75 2.24 -20.29 9.89
C MET A 75 2.04 -20.31 11.40
N ALA A 76 2.16 -19.16 12.07
CA ALA A 76 1.80 -19.05 13.49
C ALA A 76 0.31 -19.33 13.70
N PHE A 77 -0.58 -18.85 12.82
CA PHE A 77 -2.01 -19.19 12.88
C PHE A 77 -2.27 -20.67 12.62
N VAL A 78 -1.59 -21.26 11.63
CA VAL A 78 -1.71 -22.71 11.35
C VAL A 78 -1.22 -23.52 12.56
N ALA A 79 -0.07 -23.20 13.13
CA ALA A 79 0.45 -23.87 14.31
C ALA A 79 -0.49 -23.71 15.52
N ALA A 80 -1.06 -22.53 15.72
CA ALA A 80 -2.03 -22.27 16.77
C ALA A 80 -3.30 -23.11 16.61
N SER A 81 -3.81 -23.28 15.39
CA SER A 81 -5.00 -24.12 15.12
C SER A 81 -4.76 -25.60 15.40
N VAL A 82 -3.51 -26.07 15.21
CA VAL A 82 -3.12 -27.45 15.54
C VAL A 82 -2.92 -27.65 17.05
N ALA A 83 -2.27 -26.68 17.69
CA ALA A 83 -1.98 -26.75 19.13
C ALA A 83 -3.23 -26.59 19.99
N PHE A 84 -4.14 -25.70 19.59
CA PHE A 84 -5.32 -25.30 20.37
C PHE A 84 -6.61 -25.62 19.61
N PRO A 85 -7.39 -26.65 20.04
CA PRO A 85 -8.68 -27.00 19.38
C PRO A 85 -9.73 -25.88 19.43
N SER A 86 -9.59 -24.92 20.34
CA SER A 86 -10.43 -23.73 20.45
C SER A 86 -10.17 -22.71 19.34
N VAL A 87 -9.00 -22.75 18.70
CA VAL A 87 -8.62 -21.88 17.60
C VAL A 87 -9.09 -22.53 16.30
N THR A 88 -10.33 -22.26 15.93
CA THR A 88 -10.91 -22.81 14.70
C THR A 88 -10.43 -22.05 13.46
N PRO A 89 -10.40 -22.68 12.28
CA PRO A 89 -10.11 -21.96 11.03
C PRO A 89 -11.03 -20.75 10.79
N ALA A 90 -12.28 -20.82 11.26
CA ALA A 90 -13.21 -19.69 11.19
C ALA A 90 -12.75 -18.49 12.01
N ASN A 91 -12.23 -18.71 13.23
CA ASN A 91 -11.70 -17.64 14.07
C ASN A 91 -10.45 -16.99 13.45
N ILE A 92 -9.59 -17.81 12.82
CA ILE A 92 -8.41 -17.32 12.09
C ILE A 92 -8.83 -16.46 10.91
N LEU A 93 -9.78 -16.94 10.09
CA LEU A 93 -10.30 -16.18 8.95
C LEU A 93 -10.95 -14.85 9.38
N THR A 94 -11.69 -14.86 10.51
CA THR A 94 -12.26 -13.63 11.06
C THR A 94 -11.17 -12.65 11.49
N GLY A 95 -10.14 -13.10 12.19
CA GLY A 95 -9.00 -12.27 12.60
C GLY A 95 -8.21 -11.73 11.42
N LEU A 96 -7.92 -12.57 10.42
CA LEU A 96 -7.27 -12.15 9.17
C LEU A 96 -8.16 -11.17 8.37
N GLY A 97 -9.48 -11.39 8.36
CA GLY A 97 -10.44 -10.50 7.72
C GLY A 97 -10.41 -9.10 8.33
N LEU A 98 -10.48 -8.99 9.65
CA LEU A 98 -10.36 -7.70 10.35
C LEU A 98 -8.99 -7.05 10.14
N GLY A 99 -7.91 -7.84 10.19
CA GLY A 99 -6.55 -7.38 9.92
C GLY A 99 -6.40 -6.86 8.48
N SER A 100 -6.97 -7.56 7.49
CA SER A 100 -6.91 -7.14 6.09
C SER A 100 -7.67 -5.84 5.83
N VAL A 101 -8.79 -5.61 6.51
CA VAL A 101 -9.52 -4.34 6.45
C VAL A 101 -8.66 -3.20 7.00
N ALA A 102 -8.00 -3.39 8.15
CA ALA A 102 -7.11 -2.38 8.72
C ALA A 102 -5.94 -2.05 7.78
N ILE A 103 -5.31 -3.08 7.20
CA ILE A 103 -4.25 -2.92 6.19
C ILE A 103 -4.78 -2.20 4.95
N GLY A 104 -5.97 -2.57 4.46
CA GLY A 104 -6.62 -1.92 3.32
C GLY A 104 -6.82 -0.42 3.53
N PHE A 105 -7.26 -0.02 4.74
CA PHE A 105 -7.37 1.40 5.10
C PHE A 105 -6.01 2.09 5.17
N ALA A 106 -4.98 1.44 5.69
CA ALA A 106 -3.63 2.01 5.76
C ALA A 106 -3.03 2.25 4.35
N PHE A 107 -3.36 1.40 3.36
CA PHE A 107 -2.88 1.51 1.98
C PHE A 107 -3.85 2.23 1.03
N ARG A 108 -4.96 2.74 1.53
CA ARG A 108 -6.01 3.38 0.72
C ARG A 108 -5.46 4.43 -0.24
N ASP A 109 -4.64 5.35 0.26
CA ASP A 109 -4.10 6.46 -0.54
C ASP A 109 -3.14 5.96 -1.64
N VAL A 110 -2.40 4.88 -1.37
CA VAL A 110 -1.51 4.25 -2.36
C VAL A 110 -2.33 3.67 -3.51
N PHE A 111 -3.38 2.89 -3.19
CA PHE A 111 -4.28 2.31 -4.19
C PHE A 111 -5.04 3.38 -4.96
N GLU A 112 -5.49 4.43 -4.30
CA GLU A 112 -6.21 5.52 -4.92
C GLU A 112 -5.35 6.24 -5.97
N ASN A 113 -4.10 6.56 -5.63
CA ASN A 113 -3.17 7.19 -6.58
C ASN A 113 -2.82 6.27 -7.75
N PHE A 114 -2.66 4.97 -7.50
CA PHE A 114 -2.38 3.99 -8.54
C PHE A 114 -3.55 3.84 -9.52
N LEU A 115 -4.78 3.70 -9.02
CA LEU A 115 -5.99 3.63 -9.86
C LEU A 115 -6.20 4.93 -10.64
N ALA A 116 -5.96 6.08 -10.01
CA ALA A 116 -6.02 7.37 -10.68
C ALA A 116 -5.00 7.45 -11.83
N GLY A 117 -3.77 6.96 -11.62
CA GLY A 117 -2.74 6.90 -12.65
C GLY A 117 -3.14 6.03 -13.85
N ILE A 118 -3.72 4.86 -13.60
CA ILE A 118 -4.26 4.00 -14.67
C ILE A 118 -5.34 4.73 -15.47
N LEU A 119 -6.26 5.42 -14.78
CA LEU A 119 -7.35 6.16 -15.45
C LEU A 119 -6.83 7.35 -16.25
N ILE A 120 -5.83 8.08 -15.75
CA ILE A 120 -5.18 9.19 -16.47
C ILE A 120 -4.51 8.66 -17.73
N LEU A 121 -3.74 7.58 -17.65
CA LEU A 121 -3.07 6.95 -18.79
C LEU A 121 -4.06 6.37 -19.80
N TYR A 122 -5.20 5.86 -19.35
CA TYR A 122 -6.21 5.27 -20.23
C TYR A 122 -7.07 6.32 -20.95
N ARG A 123 -7.47 7.40 -20.24
CA ARG A 123 -8.35 8.43 -20.76
C ARG A 123 -7.62 9.59 -21.44
N GLU A 124 -6.33 9.74 -21.15
CA GLU A 124 -5.48 10.82 -21.65
C GLU A 124 -6.13 12.22 -21.57
N PRO A 125 -6.62 12.67 -20.40
CA PRO A 125 -7.24 13.98 -20.27
C PRO A 125 -6.25 15.12 -20.55
N PHE A 126 -4.97 14.87 -20.44
CA PHE A 126 -3.84 15.71 -20.83
C PHE A 126 -2.66 14.79 -21.22
N ARG A 127 -1.69 15.33 -21.96
CA ARG A 127 -0.55 14.59 -22.49
C ARG A 127 0.77 15.14 -22.01
N LEU A 128 1.85 14.40 -22.27
CA LEU A 128 3.21 14.89 -22.04
C LEU A 128 3.43 16.16 -22.88
N GLY A 129 3.96 17.21 -22.25
CA GLY A 129 4.18 18.52 -22.85
C GLY A 129 3.01 19.49 -22.70
N ASP A 130 1.82 19.04 -22.28
CA ASP A 130 0.71 19.95 -22.00
C ASP A 130 0.99 20.81 -20.78
N CYS A 131 0.54 22.06 -20.84
CA CYS A 131 0.50 22.94 -19.69
C CYS A 131 -0.82 22.74 -18.95
N ILE A 132 -0.76 22.26 -17.72
CA ILE A 132 -1.92 22.03 -16.88
C ILE A 132 -1.86 22.85 -15.59
N GLU A 133 -3.03 23.21 -15.08
CA GLU A 133 -3.19 23.83 -13.77
C GLU A 133 -4.15 23.00 -12.92
N CYS A 134 -3.72 22.63 -11.73
CA CYS A 134 -4.53 21.91 -10.74
C CYS A 134 -4.21 22.44 -9.33
N ALA A 135 -5.23 22.78 -8.55
CA ALA A 135 -5.10 23.19 -7.15
C ALA A 135 -4.02 24.28 -6.93
N LYS A 136 -3.97 25.30 -7.82
CA LYS A 136 -3.01 26.42 -7.81
C LYS A 136 -1.57 26.05 -8.21
N VAL A 137 -1.34 24.85 -8.71
CA VAL A 137 -0.07 24.44 -9.29
C VAL A 137 -0.24 24.46 -10.81
N GLU A 138 0.54 25.27 -11.53
CA GLU A 138 0.57 25.32 -12.99
C GLU A 138 1.95 24.89 -13.48
N GLY A 139 1.99 24.08 -14.55
CA GLY A 139 3.24 23.62 -15.14
C GLY A 139 3.06 22.73 -16.35
N PHE A 140 4.16 22.46 -17.04
CA PHE A 140 4.22 21.54 -18.18
C PHE A 140 4.39 20.11 -17.68
N VAL A 141 3.63 19.17 -18.23
CA VAL A 141 3.71 17.73 -17.90
C VAL A 141 4.99 17.16 -18.48
N GLU A 142 5.93 16.79 -17.61
CA GLU A 142 7.20 16.14 -18.01
C GLU A 142 7.10 14.62 -18.00
N GLU A 143 6.40 14.06 -17.01
CA GLU A 143 6.34 12.61 -16.81
C GLU A 143 5.02 12.26 -16.12
N ILE A 144 4.40 11.17 -16.57
CA ILE A 144 3.22 10.57 -15.93
C ILE A 144 3.62 9.21 -15.41
N THR A 145 3.62 9.04 -14.09
CA THR A 145 3.96 7.77 -13.45
C THR A 145 2.69 7.06 -12.94
N ALA A 146 2.85 5.84 -12.43
CA ALA A 146 1.73 5.08 -11.90
C ALA A 146 1.02 5.74 -10.71
N ARG A 147 1.69 6.63 -9.93
CA ARG A 147 1.13 7.23 -8.73
C ARG A 147 1.15 8.76 -8.70
N ASP A 148 1.95 9.38 -9.56
CA ASP A 148 2.14 10.84 -9.59
C ASP A 148 2.43 11.34 -11.00
N VAL A 149 2.19 12.64 -11.22
CA VAL A 149 2.57 13.39 -12.42
C VAL A 149 3.60 14.42 -12.04
N HIS A 150 4.65 14.52 -12.85
CA HIS A 150 5.70 15.53 -12.67
C HIS A 150 5.45 16.73 -13.57
N LEU A 151 5.34 17.88 -12.96
CA LEU A 151 5.15 19.16 -13.64
C LEU A 151 6.40 20.01 -13.55
N ARG A 152 6.76 20.66 -14.67
CA ARG A 152 7.78 21.71 -14.71
C ARG A 152 7.11 23.08 -14.72
N GLN A 153 7.33 23.85 -13.69
CA GLN A 153 6.84 25.24 -13.63
C GLN A 153 7.70 26.16 -14.50
N THR A 154 7.16 27.33 -14.83
CA THR A 154 7.84 28.32 -15.67
C THR A 154 9.10 28.92 -15.01
N ASP A 155 9.19 28.87 -13.68
CA ASP A 155 10.38 29.25 -12.90
C ASP A 155 11.46 28.16 -12.87
N GLY A 156 11.21 27.01 -13.54
CA GLY A 156 12.12 25.87 -13.60
C GLY A 156 11.98 24.87 -12.45
N GLN A 157 11.08 25.10 -11.48
CA GLN A 157 10.86 24.14 -10.39
C GLN A 157 10.10 22.91 -10.90
N ARG A 158 10.45 21.74 -10.36
CA ARG A 158 9.73 20.49 -10.59
C ARG A 158 8.77 20.22 -9.44
N VAL A 159 7.49 20.11 -9.76
CA VAL A 159 6.45 19.79 -8.78
C VAL A 159 5.92 18.39 -9.06
N VAL A 160 5.82 17.57 -8.01
CA VAL A 160 5.26 16.23 -8.08
C VAL A 160 3.83 16.27 -7.53
N VAL A 161 2.86 15.96 -8.39
CA VAL A 161 1.43 16.01 -8.06
C VAL A 161 0.88 14.60 -7.99
N PRO A 162 0.29 14.17 -6.88
CA PRO A 162 -0.34 12.85 -6.76
C PRO A 162 -1.48 12.67 -7.77
N ASN A 163 -1.57 11.51 -8.42
CA ASN A 163 -2.58 11.23 -9.44
C ASN A 163 -4.03 11.37 -8.91
N ALA A 164 -4.27 10.95 -7.67
CA ALA A 164 -5.58 11.09 -7.04
C ALA A 164 -6.02 12.55 -6.93
N MET A 165 -5.07 13.47 -6.73
CA MET A 165 -5.36 14.91 -6.69
C MET A 165 -5.81 15.43 -8.05
N LEU A 166 -5.17 15.00 -9.14
CA LEU A 166 -5.54 15.36 -10.52
C LEU A 166 -6.89 14.78 -10.93
N LEU A 167 -7.23 13.58 -10.44
CA LEU A 167 -8.50 12.94 -10.77
C LEU A 167 -9.69 13.54 -10.01
N LYS A 168 -9.48 13.98 -8.75
CA LYS A 168 -10.53 14.51 -7.86
C LYS A 168 -10.80 16.00 -8.06
N ASN A 169 -9.80 16.74 -8.51
CA ASN A 169 -9.92 18.18 -8.67
C ASN A 169 -10.09 18.56 -10.14
N GLN A 170 -10.52 19.81 -10.36
CA GLN A 170 -10.57 20.38 -11.70
C GLN A 170 -9.14 20.56 -12.23
N VAL A 171 -8.90 20.06 -13.43
CA VAL A 171 -7.66 20.25 -14.18
C VAL A 171 -7.95 21.15 -15.37
N TRP A 172 -7.23 22.26 -15.44
CA TRP A 172 -7.30 23.17 -16.57
C TRP A 172 -6.16 22.86 -17.54
N VAL A 173 -6.48 22.36 -18.72
CA VAL A 173 -5.48 22.12 -19.76
C VAL A 173 -5.34 23.41 -20.58
N ARG A 174 -4.20 24.09 -20.43
CA ARG A 174 -3.94 25.41 -21.02
C ARG A 174 -3.55 25.31 -22.49
N THR A 175 -3.05 24.18 -22.94
CA THR A 175 -2.53 23.92 -24.29
C THR A 175 -3.50 23.18 -25.19
N ASP A 176 -4.72 22.86 -24.72
CA ASP A 176 -5.73 22.13 -25.52
C ASP A 176 -6.08 22.83 -26.85
N ARG A 177 -5.98 24.16 -26.88
CA ARG A 177 -6.22 24.97 -28.10
C ARG A 177 -5.06 25.91 -28.39
N ALA A 178 -4.75 26.06 -29.66
CA ALA A 178 -3.70 26.98 -30.16
C ALA A 178 -3.98 28.46 -29.85
N ILE A 179 -5.24 28.85 -29.67
CA ILE A 179 -5.66 30.24 -29.40
C ILE A 179 -6.29 30.32 -28.02
N ARG A 180 -5.73 31.19 -27.17
CA ARG A 180 -6.22 31.48 -25.82
C ARG A 180 -6.60 32.96 -25.73
N ARG A 181 -7.78 33.26 -25.18
CA ARG A 181 -8.18 34.62 -24.86
C ARG A 181 -7.48 35.04 -23.56
N THR A 182 -6.73 36.13 -23.61
CA THR A 182 -6.14 36.77 -22.44
C THR A 182 -6.81 38.14 -22.27
N THR A 183 -7.24 38.47 -21.06
CA THR A 183 -7.80 39.78 -20.73
C THR A 183 -6.73 40.61 -20.05
N ILE A 184 -6.35 41.71 -20.64
CA ILE A 184 -5.42 42.69 -20.08
C ILE A 184 -6.24 43.89 -19.64
N LEU A 185 -6.15 44.24 -18.36
CA LEU A 185 -6.77 45.45 -17.82
C LEU A 185 -5.80 46.60 -17.98
N CYS A 186 -6.08 47.51 -18.93
CA CYS A 186 -5.36 48.75 -19.12
C CYS A 186 -6.13 49.86 -18.40
N ARG A 187 -5.42 50.68 -17.59
CA ARG A 187 -5.97 51.93 -17.03
C ARG A 187 -5.66 53.03 -18.01
N ILE A 188 -6.71 53.67 -18.53
CA ILE A 188 -6.61 54.80 -19.44
C ILE A 188 -7.14 56.03 -18.69
N ALA A 189 -6.49 57.19 -18.86
CA ALA A 189 -6.96 58.47 -18.30
C ALA A 189 -8.28 58.85 -18.96
N LEU A 190 -9.18 59.51 -18.21
CA LEU A 190 -10.53 59.86 -18.67
C LEU A 190 -10.58 60.81 -19.91
N ASP A 191 -9.47 61.44 -20.19
CA ASP A 191 -9.28 62.46 -21.23
C ASP A 191 -8.57 61.93 -22.50
N GLU A 192 -8.20 60.62 -22.51
CA GLU A 192 -7.56 60.00 -23.67
C GLU A 192 -8.60 59.31 -24.60
N ASP A 193 -8.35 59.43 -25.91
CA ASP A 193 -9.16 58.77 -26.91
C ASP A 193 -8.92 57.25 -26.86
N VAL A 194 -9.95 56.49 -26.42
CA VAL A 194 -9.92 55.02 -26.30
C VAL A 194 -9.64 54.31 -27.63
N ALA A 195 -9.88 54.98 -28.76
CA ALA A 195 -9.62 54.43 -30.10
C ALA A 195 -8.14 54.58 -30.52
N ALA A 196 -7.38 55.41 -29.82
CA ALA A 196 -5.96 55.64 -30.08
C ALA A 196 -5.05 54.85 -29.14
N ALA A 197 -5.58 54.23 -28.06
CA ALA A 197 -4.88 53.41 -27.10
C ALA A 197 -4.91 51.91 -27.46
#